data_81527e87154af3d3355703c6ea4b2859
#
_entry.id   81527e87154af3d3355703c6ea4b2859
#
_cell.length_a   1.000
_cell.length_b   1.000
_cell.length_c   1.000
_cell.angle_alpha   90.00
_cell.angle_beta   90.00
_cell.angle_gamma   90.00
#
_symmetry.space_group_name_H-M   'P 1'
#
loop_
_entity.id
_entity.type
_entity.pdbx_description
1 polymer ?
#
loop_
_entity_poly.entity_id
_entity_poly.type
_entity_poly.pdbx_seq_one_letter_code
_entity_poly.pdbx_strand_id
1 'polypeptide(L)'
;TIGGIYEHKAPFRGEFLQYNFGIPADTVLYDHHFGLPTTYGVGVNYVFKNKLTLSADYMMQRWGDALFFGKTDSLTNRNKIAVGAEYIINPRGNKYVDRMRYRVGINLQDSYFKVDGRVPPKNFGISFGVGLPLRTTNTMLNASLEYGKVGDKTMLRQDYFKFTFNVVFNENWFFKRKL
;
A
#
# COMPACT_ATOMS: atom_id res chain seq x y z
N THR A 1 17.51 -5.13 8.41
CA THR A 1 17.11 -3.71 8.49
C THR A 1 15.78 -3.59 9.20
N ILE A 2 15.65 -2.62 10.09
CA ILE A 2 14.39 -2.26 10.76
C ILE A 2 14.13 -0.81 10.43
N GLY A 3 12.90 -0.47 10.12
CA GLY A 3 12.44 0.88 9.83
C GLY A 3 11.17 1.22 10.59
N GLY A 4 10.95 2.50 10.84
CA GLY A 4 9.72 3.00 11.43
C GLY A 4 9.28 4.29 10.76
N ILE A 5 7.97 4.53 10.76
CA ILE A 5 7.35 5.76 10.27
C ILE A 5 6.39 6.29 11.33
N TYR A 6 6.39 7.59 11.50
CA TYR A 6 5.43 8.33 12.30
C TYR A 6 4.95 9.56 11.51
N GLU A 7 3.65 9.67 11.35
CA GLU A 7 3.00 10.83 10.74
C GLU A 7 2.00 11.41 11.74
N HIS A 8 2.13 12.69 12.04
CA HIS A 8 1.19 13.36 12.92
C HIS A 8 -0.10 13.67 12.17
N LYS A 9 -1.23 13.65 12.91
CA LYS A 9 -2.52 14.08 12.34
C LYS A 9 -2.41 15.52 11.81
N ALA A 10 -3.01 15.76 10.67
CA ALA A 10 -3.05 17.08 10.06
C ALA A 10 -4.48 17.45 9.65
N PRO A 11 -4.96 18.65 9.96
CA PRO A 11 -6.21 19.14 9.41
C PRO A 11 -6.04 19.38 7.91
N PHE A 12 -7.05 19.03 7.14
CA PHE A 12 -7.11 19.37 5.73
C PHE A 12 -7.60 20.83 5.63
N ARG A 13 -6.75 21.70 5.12
CA ARG A 13 -7.09 23.11 4.92
C ARG A 13 -7.77 23.26 3.57
N GLY A 14 -9.05 23.50 3.58
CA GLY A 14 -9.87 23.71 2.38
C GLY A 14 -11.32 23.99 2.76
N GLU A 15 -11.98 24.75 1.94
CA GLU A 15 -13.42 24.99 2.02
C GLU A 15 -14.14 24.00 1.12
N PHE A 16 -15.15 23.33 1.66
CA PHE A 16 -16.01 22.42 0.92
C PHE A 16 -17.45 22.95 0.94
N LEU A 17 -18.03 23.11 -0.22
CA LEU A 17 -19.41 23.54 -0.38
C LEU A 17 -20.29 22.33 -0.67
N GLN A 18 -21.27 22.09 0.16
CA GLN A 18 -22.32 21.11 -0.09
C GLN A 18 -23.58 21.85 -0.55
N TYR A 19 -24.00 21.56 -1.78
CA TYR A 19 -25.23 22.07 -2.34
C TYR A 19 -26.36 21.07 -2.11
N ASN A 20 -27.38 21.47 -1.35
CA ASN A 20 -28.58 20.70 -1.15
C ASN A 20 -29.66 21.23 -2.11
N PHE A 21 -30.00 20.46 -3.13
CA PHE A 21 -31.05 20.80 -4.12
C PHE A 21 -32.46 20.46 -3.59
N GLY A 22 -32.76 20.91 -2.37
CA GLY A 22 -34.07 20.81 -1.77
C GLY A 22 -34.91 22.09 -1.98
N ILE A 23 -36.12 22.13 -1.42
CA ILE A 23 -36.95 23.32 -1.36
C ILE A 23 -37.16 23.68 0.13
N PRO A 24 -36.48 24.74 0.66
CA PRO A 24 -35.57 25.65 -0.05
C PRO A 24 -34.19 25.01 -0.33
N ALA A 25 -33.50 25.47 -1.37
CA ALA A 25 -32.11 25.09 -1.63
C ALA A 25 -31.23 25.73 -0.57
N ASP A 26 -30.29 24.94 -0.03
CA ASP A 26 -29.37 25.37 1.01
C ASP A 26 -27.93 25.01 0.64
N THR A 27 -26.97 25.85 1.09
CA THR A 27 -25.54 25.65 0.87
C THR A 27 -24.84 25.63 2.23
N VAL A 28 -24.18 24.52 2.55
CA VAL A 28 -23.42 24.37 3.77
C VAL A 28 -21.94 24.47 3.45
N LEU A 29 -21.25 25.41 4.11
CA LEU A 29 -19.80 25.58 4.05
C LEU A 29 -19.18 24.75 5.15
N TYR A 30 -18.27 23.82 4.76
CA TYR A 30 -17.45 23.06 5.66
C TYR A 30 -16.01 23.59 5.61
N ASP A 31 -15.58 24.28 6.65
CA ASP A 31 -14.20 24.75 6.82
C ASP A 31 -13.49 23.84 7.85
N HIS A 32 -12.28 23.35 7.49
CA HIS A 32 -11.44 22.51 8.36
C HIS A 32 -12.13 21.25 8.95
N HIS A 33 -13.14 20.70 8.25
CA HIS A 33 -13.93 19.57 8.72
C HIS A 33 -13.37 18.19 8.31
N PHE A 34 -12.22 18.18 7.66
CA PHE A 34 -11.52 16.95 7.26
C PHE A 34 -10.14 16.90 7.87
N GLY A 35 -9.68 15.71 8.20
CA GLY A 35 -8.36 15.53 8.78
C GLY A 35 -7.71 14.22 8.35
N LEU A 36 -6.38 14.24 8.28
CA LEU A 36 -5.56 13.06 8.10
C LEU A 36 -5.30 12.41 9.46
N PRO A 37 -5.25 11.07 9.56
CA PRO A 37 -5.05 10.37 10.81
C PRO A 37 -3.59 10.40 11.24
N THR A 38 -3.32 10.26 12.53
CA THR A 38 -1.99 9.88 12.99
C THR A 38 -1.68 8.46 12.52
N THR A 39 -0.50 8.29 11.88
CA THR A 39 -0.03 7.02 11.35
C THR A 39 1.22 6.57 12.09
N TYR A 40 1.24 5.31 12.47
CA TYR A 40 2.40 4.60 13.02
C TYR A 40 2.70 3.41 12.13
N GLY A 41 3.96 3.20 11.80
CA GLY A 41 4.37 2.03 11.05
C GLY A 41 5.70 1.49 11.51
N VAL A 42 5.87 0.18 11.44
CA VAL A 42 7.13 -0.52 11.69
C VAL A 42 7.30 -1.61 10.67
N GLY A 43 8.50 -1.72 10.13
CA GLY A 43 8.86 -2.73 9.14
C GLY A 43 10.19 -3.39 9.45
N VAL A 44 10.28 -4.66 9.14
CA VAL A 44 11.48 -5.48 9.28
C VAL A 44 11.79 -6.15 7.96
N ASN A 45 13.06 -6.10 7.57
CA ASN A 45 13.56 -6.79 6.39
C ASN A 45 14.79 -7.61 6.78
N TYR A 46 14.79 -8.90 6.45
CA TYR A 46 15.85 -9.85 6.72
C TYR A 46 16.32 -10.49 5.41
N VAL A 47 17.63 -10.41 5.15
CA VAL A 47 18.25 -10.99 3.96
C VAL A 47 19.13 -12.17 4.37
N PHE A 48 18.82 -13.36 3.87
CA PHE A 48 19.57 -14.57 4.12
C PHE A 48 20.38 -14.99 2.90
N LYS A 49 21.70 -15.10 3.07
CA LYS A 49 22.67 -15.54 2.04
C LYS A 49 22.54 -14.81 0.68
N ASN A 50 22.04 -13.56 0.66
CA ASN A 50 21.74 -12.80 -0.56
C ASN A 50 20.82 -13.52 -1.57
N LYS A 51 20.06 -14.51 -1.11
CA LYS A 51 19.14 -15.31 -1.92
C LYS A 51 17.69 -15.17 -1.49
N LEU A 52 17.45 -15.14 -0.20
CA LEU A 52 16.12 -15.04 0.37
C LEU A 52 16.02 -13.74 1.14
N THR A 53 15.04 -12.91 0.77
CA THR A 53 14.66 -11.72 1.52
C THR A 53 13.26 -11.93 2.10
N LEU A 54 13.12 -11.73 3.39
CA LEU A 54 11.85 -11.76 4.10
C LEU A 54 11.54 -10.35 4.59
N SER A 55 10.32 -9.91 4.39
CA SER A 55 9.83 -8.60 4.83
C SER A 55 8.52 -8.74 5.56
N ALA A 56 8.37 -7.98 6.63
CA ALA A 56 7.11 -7.86 7.36
C ALA A 56 6.91 -6.41 7.77
N ASP A 57 5.71 -5.89 7.52
CA ASP A 57 5.32 -4.52 7.81
C ASP A 57 4.01 -4.50 8.59
N TYR A 58 3.95 -3.64 9.59
CA TYR A 58 2.73 -3.29 10.32
C TYR A 58 2.51 -1.80 10.27
N MET A 59 1.30 -1.37 9.98
CA MET A 59 0.89 0.02 9.97
C MET A 59 -0.44 0.18 10.70
N MET A 60 -0.52 1.17 11.57
CA MET A 60 -1.72 1.59 12.27
C MET A 60 -2.05 3.04 11.94
N GLN A 61 -3.27 3.29 11.50
CA GLN A 61 -3.79 4.62 11.22
C GLN A 61 -4.99 4.91 12.14
N ARG A 62 -4.93 6.00 12.89
CA ARG A 62 -5.95 6.39 13.87
C ARG A 62 -7.05 7.23 13.22
N TRP A 63 -7.77 6.64 12.28
CA TRP A 63 -8.89 7.30 11.60
C TRP A 63 -10.06 7.64 12.53
N GLY A 64 -10.23 6.91 13.64
CA GLY A 64 -11.24 7.23 14.65
C GLY A 64 -11.07 8.60 15.29
N ASP A 65 -9.87 9.18 15.25
CA ASP A 65 -9.55 10.52 15.77
C ASP A 65 -9.52 11.58 14.63
N ALA A 66 -9.74 11.19 13.39
CA ALA A 66 -9.76 12.09 12.25
C ALA A 66 -11.16 12.65 12.03
N LEU A 67 -11.23 13.91 11.64
CA LEU A 67 -12.49 14.56 11.31
C LEU A 67 -12.95 14.15 9.91
N PHE A 68 -14.24 13.84 9.79
CA PHE A 68 -14.91 13.60 8.53
C PHE A 68 -16.27 14.31 8.55
N PHE A 69 -16.43 15.36 7.75
CA PHE A 69 -17.56 16.31 7.84
C PHE A 69 -17.80 16.85 9.26
N GLY A 70 -16.71 17.18 9.96
CA GLY A 70 -16.76 17.71 11.32
C GLY A 70 -17.10 16.67 12.41
N LYS A 71 -17.24 15.39 12.07
CA LYS A 71 -17.55 14.30 12.99
C LYS A 71 -16.42 13.28 13.07
N THR A 72 -16.31 12.59 14.20
CA THR A 72 -15.32 11.53 14.42
C THR A 72 -15.94 10.12 14.48
N ASP A 73 -17.27 10.02 14.34
CA ASP A 73 -18.01 8.76 14.50
C ASP A 73 -18.11 7.89 13.24
N SER A 74 -17.84 8.49 12.07
CA SER A 74 -17.99 7.84 10.77
C SER A 74 -16.80 6.96 10.37
N LEU A 75 -15.66 7.13 11.05
CA LEU A 75 -14.42 6.43 10.75
C LEU A 75 -13.99 5.53 11.92
N THR A 76 -13.14 4.56 11.64
CA THR A 76 -12.56 3.64 12.62
C THR A 76 -11.08 3.42 12.34
N ASN A 77 -10.32 3.05 13.36
CA ASN A 77 -8.88 2.82 13.22
C ASN A 77 -8.63 1.67 12.23
N ARG A 78 -7.59 1.85 11.42
CA ARG A 78 -7.17 0.89 10.40
C ARG A 78 -5.83 0.28 10.78
N ASN A 79 -5.77 -1.04 10.79
CA ASN A 79 -4.53 -1.79 10.87
C ASN A 79 -4.25 -2.43 9.52
N LYS A 80 -2.99 -2.44 9.13
CA LYS A 80 -2.49 -3.12 7.93
C LYS A 80 -1.29 -3.95 8.31
N ILE A 81 -1.31 -5.22 7.91
CA ILE A 81 -0.19 -6.14 8.04
C ILE A 81 0.16 -6.62 6.64
N ALA A 82 1.43 -6.58 6.29
CA ALA A 82 1.93 -7.13 5.04
C ALA A 82 3.15 -7.99 5.31
N VAL A 83 3.20 -9.17 4.70
CA VAL A 83 4.34 -10.09 4.78
C VAL A 83 4.70 -10.51 3.37
N GLY A 84 6.00 -10.53 3.07
CA GLY A 84 6.49 -10.90 1.74
C GLY A 84 7.80 -11.66 1.80
N ALA A 85 8.04 -12.42 0.74
CA ALA A 85 9.30 -13.11 0.50
C ALA A 85 9.75 -12.88 -0.94
N GLU A 86 11.03 -12.64 -1.12
CA GLU A 86 11.71 -12.63 -2.42
C GLU A 86 12.80 -13.71 -2.42
N TYR A 87 12.85 -14.52 -3.48
CA TYR A 87 13.84 -15.55 -3.64
C TYR A 87 14.56 -15.42 -4.98
N ILE A 88 15.89 -15.59 -4.96
CA ILE A 88 16.78 -15.64 -6.12
C ILE A 88 17.55 -16.93 -6.05
N ILE A 89 17.48 -17.76 -7.08
CA ILE A 89 18.14 -19.07 -7.10
C ILE A 89 19.66 -18.88 -7.01
N ASN A 90 20.24 -18.10 -7.92
CA ASN A 90 21.65 -17.75 -7.92
C ASN A 90 21.88 -16.38 -8.58
N PRO A 91 22.21 -15.32 -7.81
CA PRO A 91 22.42 -13.98 -8.37
C PRO A 91 23.55 -13.90 -9.40
N ARG A 92 24.51 -14.84 -9.36
CA ARG A 92 25.66 -14.93 -10.28
C ARG A 92 25.54 -16.11 -11.23
N GLY A 93 24.36 -16.73 -11.37
CA GLY A 93 24.13 -17.87 -12.24
C GLY A 93 24.27 -17.53 -13.72
N ASN A 94 24.72 -18.48 -14.53
CA ASN A 94 24.84 -18.32 -15.98
C ASN A 94 23.48 -18.40 -16.66
N LYS A 95 22.54 -19.14 -16.11
CA LYS A 95 21.17 -19.24 -16.64
C LYS A 95 20.36 -18.01 -16.26
N TYR A 96 19.54 -17.55 -17.17
CA TYR A 96 18.69 -16.38 -16.95
C TYR A 96 17.72 -16.59 -15.78
N VAL A 97 17.10 -17.77 -15.71
CA VAL A 97 16.15 -18.18 -14.65
C VAL A 97 16.77 -18.11 -13.26
N ASP A 98 18.08 -18.38 -13.12
CA ASP A 98 18.76 -18.36 -11.83
C ASP A 98 18.84 -16.94 -11.24
N ARG A 99 18.83 -15.93 -12.10
CA ARG A 99 18.94 -14.50 -11.74
C ARG A 99 17.59 -13.80 -11.60
N MET A 100 16.51 -14.48 -12.00
CA MET A 100 15.15 -13.96 -11.79
C MET A 100 14.83 -13.88 -10.31
N ARG A 101 14.00 -12.90 -9.96
CA ARG A 101 13.49 -12.71 -8.61
C ARG A 101 12.06 -13.22 -8.53
N TYR A 102 11.81 -14.17 -7.66
CA TYR A 102 10.50 -14.72 -7.41
C TYR A 102 9.96 -14.13 -6.12
N ARG A 103 8.75 -13.58 -6.17
CA ARG A 103 8.14 -12.88 -5.04
C ARG A 103 6.79 -13.45 -4.71
N VAL A 104 6.51 -13.52 -3.43
CA VAL A 104 5.19 -13.84 -2.89
C VAL A 104 4.89 -12.90 -1.74
N GLY A 105 3.62 -12.47 -1.64
CA GLY A 105 3.20 -11.58 -0.57
C GLY A 105 1.77 -11.82 -0.17
N ILE A 106 1.48 -11.50 1.09
CA ILE A 106 0.14 -11.52 1.67
C ILE A 106 -0.05 -10.18 2.37
N ASN A 107 -1.23 -9.59 2.19
CA ASN A 107 -1.62 -8.40 2.93
C ASN A 107 -2.99 -8.59 3.57
N LEU A 108 -3.13 -8.04 4.76
CA LEU A 108 -4.37 -7.98 5.54
C LEU A 108 -4.55 -6.55 6.00
N GLN A 109 -5.74 -5.99 5.81
CA GLN A 109 -6.02 -4.64 6.30
C GLN A 109 -7.47 -4.50 6.75
N ASP A 110 -7.68 -3.71 7.79
CA ASP A 110 -9.00 -3.32 8.25
C ASP A 110 -9.58 -2.23 7.36
N SER A 111 -10.90 -2.16 7.26
CA SER A 111 -11.59 -1.00 6.68
C SER A 111 -11.53 0.16 7.68
N TYR A 112 -11.39 1.38 7.19
CA TYR A 112 -11.35 2.59 8.03
C TYR A 112 -12.70 3.33 8.07
N PHE A 113 -13.67 2.94 7.26
CA PHE A 113 -15.01 3.53 7.21
C PHE A 113 -16.05 2.59 7.81
N LYS A 114 -17.13 3.17 8.32
CA LYS A 114 -18.32 2.44 8.77
C LYS A 114 -19.43 2.60 7.74
N VAL A 115 -20.20 1.53 7.52
CA VAL A 115 -21.41 1.54 6.69
C VAL A 115 -22.56 1.19 7.61
N ASP A 116 -23.56 2.06 7.74
CA ASP A 116 -24.68 1.92 8.67
C ASP A 116 -24.25 1.61 10.12
N GLY A 117 -23.19 2.29 10.60
CA GLY A 117 -22.62 2.09 11.93
C GLY A 117 -21.83 0.79 12.11
N ARG A 118 -21.73 -0.06 11.09
CA ARG A 118 -20.99 -1.32 11.12
C ARG A 118 -19.64 -1.18 10.42
N VAL A 119 -18.61 -1.80 10.97
CA VAL A 119 -17.28 -1.86 10.35
C VAL A 119 -17.27 -3.01 9.37
N PRO A 120 -16.95 -2.77 8.07
CA PRO A 120 -16.78 -3.84 7.11
C PRO A 120 -15.67 -4.81 7.53
N PRO A 121 -15.75 -6.10 7.16
CA PRO A 121 -14.72 -7.06 7.48
C PRO A 121 -13.38 -6.75 6.81
N LYS A 122 -12.35 -7.44 7.28
CA LYS A 122 -10.97 -7.24 6.83
C LYS A 122 -10.81 -7.55 5.34
N ASN A 123 -9.99 -6.74 4.69
CA ASN A 123 -9.58 -6.97 3.31
C ASN A 123 -8.34 -7.88 3.31
N PHE A 124 -8.27 -8.76 2.35
CA PHE A 124 -7.21 -9.74 2.18
C PHE A 124 -6.69 -9.73 0.75
N GLY A 125 -5.39 -9.85 0.57
CA GLY A 125 -4.76 -9.97 -0.75
C GLY A 125 -3.58 -10.94 -0.73
N ILE A 126 -3.46 -11.73 -1.79
CA ILE A 126 -2.28 -12.56 -2.09
C ILE A 126 -1.68 -12.07 -3.39
N SER A 127 -0.36 -11.94 -3.44
CA SER A 127 0.37 -11.49 -4.62
C SER A 127 1.50 -12.44 -4.98
N PHE A 128 1.70 -12.61 -6.29
CA PHE A 128 2.83 -13.31 -6.89
C PHE A 128 3.52 -12.37 -7.85
N GLY A 129 4.84 -12.34 -7.86
CA GLY A 129 5.60 -11.46 -8.72
C GLY A 129 6.87 -12.09 -9.24
N VAL A 130 7.31 -11.60 -10.40
CA VAL A 130 8.60 -11.94 -10.98
C VAL A 130 9.39 -10.68 -11.32
N GLY A 131 10.67 -10.70 -11.02
CA GLY A 131 11.63 -9.66 -11.42
C GLY A 131 12.57 -10.24 -12.47
N LEU A 132 12.63 -9.56 -13.62
CA LEU A 132 13.37 -9.98 -14.80
C LEU A 132 14.55 -9.01 -15.02
N PRO A 133 15.79 -9.37 -14.62
CA PRO A 133 16.95 -8.51 -14.84
C PRO A 133 17.32 -8.49 -16.30
N LEU A 134 17.52 -7.32 -16.90
CA LEU A 134 18.04 -7.18 -18.26
C LEU A 134 19.55 -7.42 -18.29
N ARG A 135 20.00 -8.06 -19.37
CA ARG A 135 21.41 -8.50 -19.51
C ARG A 135 22.39 -7.34 -19.68
N THR A 136 21.96 -6.30 -20.37
CA THR A 136 22.84 -5.23 -20.88
C THR A 136 22.87 -4.00 -19.99
N THR A 137 21.88 -3.86 -19.12
CA THR A 137 21.71 -2.72 -18.23
C THR A 137 21.36 -3.22 -16.83
N ASN A 138 21.57 -2.39 -15.82
CA ASN A 138 21.07 -2.69 -14.47
C ASN A 138 19.54 -2.52 -14.34
N THR A 139 18.84 -2.48 -15.46
CA THR A 139 17.38 -2.34 -15.55
C THR A 139 16.69 -3.64 -15.15
N MET A 140 15.61 -3.52 -14.42
CA MET A 140 14.77 -4.65 -14.02
C MET A 140 13.32 -4.43 -14.46
N LEU A 141 12.75 -5.42 -15.13
CA LEU A 141 11.32 -5.48 -15.40
C LEU A 141 10.65 -6.27 -14.28
N ASN A 142 9.58 -5.75 -13.72
CA ASN A 142 8.82 -6.44 -12.70
C ASN A 142 7.38 -6.63 -13.18
N ALA A 143 6.86 -7.83 -13.03
CA ALA A 143 5.47 -8.16 -13.26
C ALA A 143 4.89 -8.82 -12.01
N SER A 144 3.68 -8.46 -11.62
CA SER A 144 2.99 -9.10 -10.51
C SER A 144 1.50 -9.25 -10.76
N LEU A 145 0.94 -10.31 -10.20
CA LEU A 145 -0.49 -10.59 -10.15
C LEU A 145 -0.91 -10.62 -8.68
N GLU A 146 -1.97 -9.91 -8.36
CA GLU A 146 -2.59 -9.90 -7.03
C GLU A 146 -4.04 -10.32 -7.17
N TYR A 147 -4.46 -11.26 -6.31
CA TYR A 147 -5.85 -11.57 -6.05
C TYR A 147 -6.22 -11.03 -4.68
N GLY A 148 -7.29 -10.28 -4.60
CA GLY A 148 -7.74 -9.71 -3.34
C GLY A 148 -9.25 -9.80 -3.16
N LYS A 149 -9.63 -9.74 -1.91
CA LYS A 149 -11.02 -9.73 -1.46
C LYS A 149 -11.24 -8.54 -0.53
N VAL A 150 -12.26 -7.76 -0.83
CA VAL A 150 -12.68 -6.60 -0.05
C VAL A 150 -14.10 -6.85 0.44
N GLY A 151 -14.32 -6.72 1.75
CA GLY A 151 -15.62 -6.88 2.34
C GLY A 151 -16.05 -8.33 2.57
N ASP A 152 -17.33 -8.53 2.88
CA ASP A 152 -17.94 -9.83 3.18
C ASP A 152 -19.35 -9.94 2.58
N LYS A 153 -19.88 -11.16 2.56
CA LYS A 153 -21.22 -11.48 2.06
C LYS A 153 -22.36 -10.80 2.85
N THR A 154 -22.07 -10.34 4.06
CA THR A 154 -23.07 -9.69 4.93
C THR A 154 -23.32 -8.22 4.58
N MET A 155 -22.41 -7.58 3.82
CA MET A 155 -22.51 -6.17 3.40
C MET A 155 -22.30 -6.04 1.90
N LEU A 156 -21.05 -5.82 1.50
CA LEU A 156 -20.61 -5.75 0.11
C LEU A 156 -19.32 -6.55 -0.02
N ARG A 157 -19.30 -7.51 -0.92
CA ARG A 157 -18.10 -8.28 -1.24
C ARG A 157 -17.65 -7.99 -2.66
N GLN A 158 -16.37 -7.67 -2.80
CA GLN A 158 -15.71 -7.50 -4.07
C GLN A 158 -14.47 -8.40 -4.12
N ASP A 159 -14.39 -9.24 -5.12
CA ASP A 159 -13.19 -10.00 -5.45
C ASP A 159 -12.53 -9.32 -6.66
N TYR A 160 -11.20 -9.12 -6.63
CA TYR A 160 -10.48 -8.45 -7.71
C TYR A 160 -9.18 -9.16 -8.08
N PHE A 161 -8.82 -9.02 -9.34
CA PHE A 161 -7.49 -9.35 -9.84
C PHE A 161 -6.81 -8.06 -10.29
N LYS A 162 -5.56 -7.89 -9.87
CA LYS A 162 -4.76 -6.74 -10.24
C LYS A 162 -3.45 -7.22 -10.86
N PHE A 163 -3.21 -6.80 -12.09
CA PHE A 163 -1.93 -6.97 -12.76
C PHE A 163 -1.13 -5.68 -12.66
N THR A 164 0.15 -5.78 -12.28
CA THR A 164 1.06 -4.64 -12.20
C THR A 164 2.31 -4.94 -12.99
N PHE A 165 2.68 -4.01 -13.87
CA PHE A 165 3.93 -4.01 -14.60
C PHE A 165 4.75 -2.77 -14.24
N ASN A 166 6.04 -2.94 -13.95
CA ASN A 166 6.92 -1.87 -13.51
C ASN A 166 8.30 -2.05 -14.14
N VAL A 167 8.92 -0.95 -14.54
CA VAL A 167 10.28 -0.92 -15.08
C VAL A 167 11.14 -0.05 -14.16
N VAL A 168 12.23 -0.63 -13.64
CA VAL A 168 13.20 0.07 -12.81
C VAL A 168 14.47 0.26 -13.61
N PHE A 169 14.73 1.50 -14.02
CA PHE A 169 15.99 1.88 -14.69
C PHE A 169 17.03 2.20 -13.62
N ASN A 170 18.19 1.55 -13.72
CA ASN A 170 19.33 1.84 -12.86
C ASN A 170 20.56 2.03 -13.74
N GLU A 171 20.86 3.28 -14.05
CA GLU A 171 21.97 3.67 -14.91
C GLU A 171 22.94 4.58 -14.16
N ASN A 172 24.23 4.42 -14.43
CA ASN A 172 25.26 5.31 -13.92
C ASN A 172 25.39 6.53 -14.85
N TRP A 173 24.92 7.69 -14.41
CA TRP A 173 24.83 8.89 -15.23
C TRP A 173 26.13 9.67 -15.40
N PHE A 174 27.17 9.42 -14.60
CA PHE A 174 28.43 10.19 -14.64
C PHE A 174 29.63 9.27 -14.82
N PHE A 175 29.88 8.85 -16.06
CA PHE A 175 31.16 8.26 -16.41
C PHE A 175 32.17 9.37 -16.78
N LYS A 176 33.20 9.53 -15.95
CA LYS A 176 34.40 10.32 -16.38
C LYS A 176 35.11 9.48 -17.41
N ARG A 177 35.02 9.86 -18.71
CA ARG A 177 35.86 9.25 -19.73
C ARG A 177 37.33 9.57 -19.37
N LYS A 178 38.17 8.55 -19.15
CA LYS A 178 39.59 8.71 -19.16
C LYS A 178 40.00 8.97 -20.63
N LEU A 179 40.49 10.19 -20.90
CA LEU A 179 41.22 10.52 -22.11
C LEU A 179 42.58 9.85 -22.08
#